data_6969a1660efc3e554aacff8eb78bebcc
#
_entry.id   6969a1660efc3e554aacff8eb78bebcc
#
_cell.length_a   1.000
_cell.length_b   1.000
_cell.length_c   1.000
_cell.angle_alpha   90.00
_cell.angle_beta   90.00
_cell.angle_gamma   90.00
#
_symmetry.space_group_name_H-M   'P 1'
#
loop_
_entity.id
_entity.type
_entity.pdbx_description
1 polymer ?
#
loop_
_entity_poly.entity_id
_entity_poly.type
_entity_poly.pdbx_seq_one_letter_code
_entity_poly.pdbx_strand_id
1 'polypeptide(L)'
;MSVTGSALHWMPLTLPQLDFWEEFSLHPDEPLSTVAHYIELKGTVNEAALCRAIAQTAQETDVLALRFRLDDDGKTPLQAHDPARIPQVEIKDLRSSSQPLTDAKALMDGDVHARLNLLRDPLSAQWLIKLSDNHYLWYIRAHHIVMDGFGMTLFEQRCATLYQHYLERTDAGKPFNAFVSFLDEEQSYQASARYQQDKAFWRDYLSNPAQLTVLNKEDDYGEETLHVAHELTPAMSHDIRQLAHQVTMGWPDLLVTLSGLYMHRYLADAYLGQGNAMPLWIPFMSRWGSVGAYMPALLVNILPLYVQVEENTSLRDYLTHTGKTLRQLYARGRYRVEQIARDQGVTENSRYFFSPFVNVLPFDPPQFAGCQVKHHVITSGPADGFNLTFRGQTNADGLVLSLDADSAAHPHDEFDLHAQRVMTFMQQVLDKRYLDQPIAA
;
A
#
# COMPACT_ATOMS: atom_id res chain seq x y z
N MET A 1 -12.05 -26.62 34.53
CA MET A 1 -10.97 -27.20 33.73
C MET A 1 -10.07 -26.03 33.36
N SER A 2 -8.88 -25.95 33.96
CA SER A 2 -7.91 -24.89 33.64
C SER A 2 -7.35 -25.20 32.25
N VAL A 3 -7.66 -24.33 31.27
CA VAL A 3 -6.97 -24.31 29.99
C VAL A 3 -5.54 -23.90 30.30
N THR A 4 -4.64 -24.88 30.32
CA THR A 4 -3.20 -24.59 30.29
C THR A 4 -2.92 -23.88 28.97
N GLY A 5 -2.86 -22.55 28.99
CA GLY A 5 -2.46 -21.75 27.84
C GLY A 5 -1.08 -22.25 27.38
N SER A 6 -0.99 -22.77 26.16
CA SER A 6 0.31 -23.01 25.55
C SER A 6 1.11 -21.73 25.59
N ALA A 7 2.36 -21.80 26.06
CA ALA A 7 3.24 -20.64 26.05
C ALA A 7 3.33 -20.09 24.59
N LEU A 8 3.13 -18.78 24.42
CA LEU A 8 3.23 -18.14 23.11
C LEU A 8 4.66 -18.32 22.57
N HIS A 9 4.75 -18.64 21.29
CA HIS A 9 6.05 -18.72 20.59
C HIS A 9 6.44 -17.32 20.10
N TRP A 10 7.44 -16.73 20.76
CA TRP A 10 7.94 -15.41 20.46
C TRP A 10 9.02 -15.45 19.37
N MET A 11 8.89 -14.57 18.38
CA MET A 11 9.75 -14.48 17.20
C MET A 11 10.20 -13.03 17.00
N PRO A 12 11.35 -12.78 16.36
CA PRO A 12 11.74 -11.45 15.94
C PRO A 12 10.71 -10.84 14.97
N LEU A 13 10.68 -9.51 14.90
CA LEU A 13 9.94 -8.79 13.87
C LEU A 13 10.66 -8.93 12.52
N THR A 14 9.88 -8.83 11.43
CA THR A 14 10.46 -8.67 10.09
C THR A 14 11.05 -7.27 9.92
N LEU A 15 11.90 -7.06 8.92
CA LEU A 15 12.49 -5.75 8.66
C LEU A 15 11.45 -4.64 8.47
N PRO A 16 10.38 -4.81 7.63
CA PRO A 16 9.36 -3.78 7.53
C PRO A 16 8.58 -3.55 8.82
N GLN A 17 8.37 -4.60 9.62
CA GLN A 17 7.73 -4.43 10.93
C GLN A 17 8.61 -3.63 11.90
N LEU A 18 9.93 -3.77 11.82
CA LEU A 18 10.85 -2.99 12.65
C LEU A 18 10.77 -1.50 12.34
N ASP A 19 10.59 -1.12 11.07
CA ASP A 19 10.46 0.28 10.68
C ASP A 19 9.21 0.92 11.31
N PHE A 20 8.06 0.25 11.23
CA PHE A 20 6.82 0.68 11.90
C PHE A 20 6.89 0.60 13.43
N TRP A 21 7.67 -0.33 13.98
CA TRP A 21 7.90 -0.40 15.40
C TRP A 21 8.72 0.80 15.91
N GLU A 22 9.74 1.21 15.16
CA GLU A 22 10.56 2.38 15.48
C GLU A 22 9.72 3.66 15.41
N GLU A 23 8.87 3.81 14.38
CA GLU A 23 7.90 4.91 14.27
C GLU A 23 6.99 4.96 15.50
N PHE A 24 6.36 3.85 15.88
CA PHE A 24 5.55 3.77 17.10
C PHE A 24 6.35 4.13 18.37
N SER A 25 7.61 3.73 18.44
CA SER A 25 8.45 3.99 19.63
C SER A 25 8.83 5.46 19.77
N LEU A 26 8.96 6.18 18.66
CA LEU A 26 9.24 7.61 18.63
C LEU A 26 7.97 8.46 18.80
N HIS A 27 6.85 8.01 18.26
CA HIS A 27 5.56 8.70 18.24
C HIS A 27 4.43 7.87 18.90
N PRO A 28 4.56 7.45 20.18
CA PRO A 28 3.65 6.48 20.80
C PRO A 28 2.23 7.00 21.03
N ASP A 29 2.05 8.30 20.92
CA ASP A 29 0.78 9.00 21.16
C ASP A 29 0.06 9.43 19.89
N GLU A 30 0.65 9.16 18.71
CA GLU A 30 0.09 9.55 17.43
C GLU A 30 -0.59 8.38 16.71
N PRO A 31 -1.73 8.60 16.02
CA PRO A 31 -2.43 7.55 15.27
C PRO A 31 -1.80 7.32 13.88
N LEU A 32 -0.46 7.25 13.84
CA LEU A 32 0.28 7.00 12.62
C LEU A 32 0.08 5.57 12.12
N SER A 33 0.33 5.36 10.83
CA SER A 33 0.37 4.04 10.21
C SER A 33 -0.92 3.21 10.34
N THR A 34 -2.07 3.88 10.43
CA THR A 34 -3.38 3.24 10.34
C THR A 34 -3.78 3.10 8.87
N VAL A 35 -4.21 1.89 8.48
CA VAL A 35 -4.89 1.62 7.20
C VAL A 35 -6.33 1.25 7.46
N ALA A 36 -7.25 1.89 6.74
CA ALA A 36 -8.68 1.68 6.94
C ALA A 36 -9.46 1.79 5.63
N HIS A 37 -10.31 0.80 5.42
CA HIS A 37 -11.24 0.74 4.29
C HIS A 37 -12.66 0.49 4.79
N TYR A 38 -13.65 0.78 3.95
CA TYR A 38 -14.96 0.19 4.11
C TYR A 38 -15.55 -0.24 2.76
N ILE A 39 -16.25 -1.36 2.82
CA ILE A 39 -17.00 -1.90 1.69
C ILE A 39 -18.47 -1.53 1.89
N GLU A 40 -19.01 -0.73 1.00
CA GLU A 40 -20.43 -0.40 0.97
C GLU A 40 -21.20 -1.47 0.21
N LEU A 41 -22.19 -2.08 0.85
CA LEU A 41 -23.04 -3.14 0.33
C LEU A 41 -24.49 -2.68 0.26
N LYS A 42 -25.04 -2.58 -0.95
CA LYS A 42 -26.46 -2.25 -1.19
C LYS A 42 -27.14 -3.41 -1.89
N GLY A 43 -28.20 -3.95 -1.30
CA GLY A 43 -28.95 -5.05 -1.85
C GLY A 43 -29.43 -6.06 -0.81
N THR A 44 -29.57 -7.30 -1.21
CA THR A 44 -30.00 -8.38 -0.31
C THR A 44 -28.80 -8.96 0.43
N VAL A 45 -28.51 -8.43 1.61
CA VAL A 45 -27.40 -8.89 2.46
C VAL A 45 -27.90 -9.97 3.43
N ASN A 46 -27.28 -11.15 3.39
CA ASN A 46 -27.45 -12.14 4.46
C ASN A 46 -26.43 -11.85 5.57
N GLU A 47 -26.90 -11.14 6.60
CA GLU A 47 -26.06 -10.69 7.72
C GLU A 47 -25.34 -11.86 8.43
N ALA A 48 -26.02 -12.96 8.68
CA ALA A 48 -25.42 -14.11 9.37
C ALA A 48 -24.29 -14.74 8.54
N ALA A 49 -24.49 -14.90 7.23
CA ALA A 49 -23.45 -15.39 6.32
C ALA A 49 -22.27 -14.41 6.23
N LEU A 50 -22.54 -13.11 6.19
CA LEU A 50 -21.51 -12.08 6.13
C LEU A 50 -20.68 -12.03 7.41
N CYS A 51 -21.30 -11.99 8.57
CA CYS A 51 -20.59 -12.06 9.86
C CYS A 51 -19.72 -13.31 9.97
N ARG A 52 -20.25 -14.46 9.51
CA ARG A 52 -19.48 -15.69 9.50
C ARG A 52 -18.29 -15.63 8.54
N ALA A 53 -18.46 -15.05 7.36
CA ALA A 53 -17.38 -14.87 6.38
C ALA A 53 -16.28 -13.95 6.92
N ILE A 54 -16.63 -12.81 7.51
CA ILE A 54 -15.68 -11.87 8.12
C ILE A 54 -14.93 -12.58 9.27
N ALA A 55 -15.63 -13.26 10.17
CA ALA A 55 -15.02 -13.95 11.29
C ALA A 55 -14.05 -15.06 10.85
N GLN A 56 -14.41 -15.84 9.85
CA GLN A 56 -13.53 -16.88 9.32
C GLN A 56 -12.31 -16.26 8.61
N THR A 57 -12.50 -15.19 7.81
CA THR A 57 -11.37 -14.51 7.17
C THR A 57 -10.38 -13.97 8.21
N ALA A 58 -10.88 -13.39 9.30
CA ALA A 58 -10.05 -12.94 10.42
C ALA A 58 -9.30 -14.10 11.10
N GLN A 59 -9.92 -15.27 11.27
CA GLN A 59 -9.26 -16.47 11.80
C GLN A 59 -8.17 -17.02 10.88
N GLU A 60 -8.36 -16.90 9.56
CA GLU A 60 -7.38 -17.33 8.56
C GLU A 60 -6.22 -16.33 8.37
N THR A 61 -6.31 -15.14 8.98
CA THR A 61 -5.34 -14.05 8.88
C THR A 61 -4.57 -13.93 10.19
N ASP A 62 -3.59 -14.79 10.38
CA ASP A 62 -2.86 -14.92 11.64
C ASP A 62 -2.11 -13.63 12.08
N VAL A 63 -1.71 -12.77 11.13
CA VAL A 63 -1.07 -11.49 11.45
C VAL A 63 -1.98 -10.51 12.21
N LEU A 64 -3.31 -10.61 12.05
CA LEU A 64 -4.25 -9.79 12.83
C LEU A 64 -4.32 -10.17 14.31
N ALA A 65 -3.85 -11.37 14.65
CA ALA A 65 -3.77 -11.89 16.00
C ALA A 65 -2.35 -11.77 16.60
N LEU A 66 -1.46 -11.00 16.00
CA LEU A 66 -0.13 -10.78 16.54
C LEU A 66 -0.21 -9.96 17.83
N ARG A 67 0.64 -10.34 18.77
CA ARG A 67 0.92 -9.63 20.01
C ARG A 67 2.40 -9.23 19.99
N PHE A 68 2.69 -8.02 20.41
CA PHE A 68 4.06 -7.53 20.56
C PHE A 68 4.45 -7.42 22.02
N ARG A 69 5.73 -7.59 22.30
CA ARG A 69 6.35 -7.28 23.57
C ARG A 69 7.79 -6.88 23.37
N LEU A 70 8.41 -6.27 24.37
CA LEU A 70 9.86 -6.16 24.44
C LEU A 70 10.44 -7.44 25.06
N ASP A 71 11.64 -7.84 24.64
CA ASP A 71 12.41 -8.91 25.24
C ASP A 71 12.89 -8.52 26.64
N ASP A 72 13.60 -9.41 27.31
CA ASP A 72 14.14 -9.20 28.66
C ASP A 72 15.18 -8.07 28.73
N ASP A 73 15.76 -7.68 27.59
CA ASP A 73 16.63 -6.51 27.46
C ASP A 73 15.87 -5.15 27.52
N GLY A 74 14.53 -5.19 27.44
CA GLY A 74 13.66 -4.03 27.43
C GLY A 74 13.74 -3.17 26.16
N LYS A 75 14.37 -3.66 25.10
CA LYS A 75 14.63 -2.93 23.85
C LYS A 75 14.23 -3.68 22.61
N THR A 76 14.52 -4.97 22.52
CA THR A 76 14.29 -5.78 21.34
C THR A 76 12.80 -6.16 21.24
N PRO A 77 12.07 -5.74 20.18
CA PRO A 77 10.68 -6.12 20.01
C PRO A 77 10.56 -7.56 19.52
N LEU A 78 9.60 -8.26 20.07
CA LEU A 78 9.22 -9.62 19.71
C LEU A 78 7.73 -9.68 19.37
N GLN A 79 7.35 -10.61 18.51
CA GLN A 79 5.97 -10.89 18.13
C GLN A 79 5.60 -12.35 18.35
N ALA A 80 4.34 -12.60 18.62
CA ALA A 80 3.78 -13.95 18.71
C ALA A 80 2.33 -13.97 18.24
N HIS A 81 1.89 -15.06 17.63
CA HIS A 81 0.50 -15.27 17.32
C HIS A 81 -0.25 -15.63 18.64
N ASP A 82 -1.27 -14.85 18.99
CA ASP A 82 -2.13 -15.05 20.15
C ASP A 82 -3.58 -15.21 19.69
N PRO A 83 -4.13 -16.43 19.68
CA PRO A 83 -5.51 -16.69 19.24
C PRO A 83 -6.56 -15.86 20.00
N ALA A 84 -6.25 -15.39 21.22
CA ALA A 84 -7.16 -14.53 22.00
C ALA A 84 -7.28 -13.12 21.40
N ARG A 85 -6.41 -12.73 20.46
CA ARG A 85 -6.41 -11.44 19.77
C ARG A 85 -7.05 -11.47 18.39
N ILE A 86 -7.57 -12.61 17.93
CA ILE A 86 -8.32 -12.68 16.66
C ILE A 86 -9.49 -11.68 16.73
N PRO A 87 -9.56 -10.70 15.80
CA PRO A 87 -10.59 -9.67 15.86
C PRO A 87 -11.98 -10.27 15.68
N GLN A 88 -12.90 -9.82 16.55
CA GLN A 88 -14.30 -10.21 16.49
C GLN A 88 -15.07 -9.18 15.65
N VAL A 89 -16.13 -9.63 14.97
CA VAL A 89 -17.01 -8.73 14.22
C VAL A 89 -17.95 -8.01 15.21
N GLU A 90 -17.91 -6.69 15.21
CA GLU A 90 -18.84 -5.87 15.97
C GLU A 90 -19.97 -5.35 15.05
N ILE A 91 -21.22 -5.55 15.47
CA ILE A 91 -22.37 -5.01 14.74
C ILE A 91 -22.72 -3.63 15.31
N LYS A 92 -22.73 -2.61 14.45
CA LYS A 92 -23.16 -1.25 14.79
C LYS A 92 -24.49 -0.97 14.08
N ASP A 93 -25.61 -1.02 14.78
CA ASP A 93 -26.94 -0.79 14.19
C ASP A 93 -27.32 0.69 14.28
N LEU A 94 -27.25 1.39 13.15
CA LEU A 94 -27.58 2.82 13.02
C LEU A 94 -28.94 3.06 12.33
N ARG A 95 -29.77 2.04 12.15
CA ARG A 95 -31.06 2.18 11.47
C ARG A 95 -32.04 3.13 12.16
N SER A 96 -31.90 3.35 13.47
CA SER A 96 -32.70 4.31 14.23
C SER A 96 -32.17 5.76 14.16
N SER A 97 -30.99 5.98 13.58
CA SER A 97 -30.45 7.33 13.41
C SER A 97 -31.20 8.10 12.33
N SER A 98 -31.30 9.41 12.48
CA SER A 98 -31.81 10.31 11.43
C SER A 98 -30.82 10.51 10.29
N GLN A 99 -29.52 10.25 10.52
CA GLN A 99 -28.43 10.43 9.55
C GLN A 99 -27.43 9.26 9.61
N PRO A 100 -27.87 8.01 9.32
CA PRO A 100 -27.07 6.82 9.61
C PRO A 100 -25.72 6.77 8.87
N LEU A 101 -25.63 7.28 7.63
CA LEU A 101 -24.37 7.34 6.89
C LEU A 101 -23.39 8.38 7.47
N THR A 102 -23.89 9.53 7.91
CA THR A 102 -23.06 10.56 8.56
C THR A 102 -22.51 10.05 9.88
N ASP A 103 -23.37 9.41 10.70
CA ASP A 103 -22.95 8.83 11.97
C ASP A 103 -21.95 7.67 11.78
N ALA A 104 -22.16 6.83 10.77
CA ALA A 104 -21.22 5.77 10.44
C ALA A 104 -19.83 6.32 10.06
N LYS A 105 -19.79 7.39 9.25
CA LYS A 105 -18.52 8.05 8.89
C LYS A 105 -17.84 8.65 10.10
N ALA A 106 -18.57 9.29 10.99
CA ALA A 106 -18.04 9.86 12.23
C ALA A 106 -17.48 8.77 13.17
N LEU A 107 -18.14 7.59 13.27
CA LEU A 107 -17.62 6.46 14.03
C LEU A 107 -16.32 5.93 13.46
N MET A 108 -16.25 5.75 12.13
CA MET A 108 -15.04 5.27 11.45
C MET A 108 -13.90 6.27 11.56
N ASP A 109 -14.18 7.55 11.40
CA ASP A 109 -13.20 8.62 11.55
C ASP A 109 -12.62 8.66 12.97
N GLY A 110 -13.49 8.56 13.99
CA GLY A 110 -13.04 8.50 15.38
C GLY A 110 -12.16 7.28 15.69
N ASP A 111 -12.40 6.12 15.07
CA ASP A 111 -11.57 4.91 15.25
C ASP A 111 -10.22 5.02 14.51
N VAL A 112 -10.21 5.63 13.32
CA VAL A 112 -8.98 5.85 12.54
C VAL A 112 -8.01 6.79 13.26
N HIS A 113 -8.53 7.83 13.92
CA HIS A 113 -7.73 8.79 14.67
C HIS A 113 -7.54 8.39 16.14
N ALA A 114 -8.04 7.23 16.56
CA ALA A 114 -7.78 6.72 17.90
C ALA A 114 -6.32 6.29 18.06
N ARG A 115 -5.75 6.65 19.20
CA ARG A 115 -4.39 6.16 19.56
C ARG A 115 -4.39 4.65 19.66
N LEU A 116 -3.36 4.01 19.13
CA LEU A 116 -3.20 2.57 19.15
C LEU A 116 -1.83 2.20 19.71
N ASN A 117 -1.83 1.59 20.89
CA ASN A 117 -0.62 1.08 21.52
C ASN A 117 -0.35 -0.36 21.10
N LEU A 118 0.70 -0.58 20.33
CA LEU A 118 1.04 -1.90 19.77
C LEU A 118 1.26 -2.99 20.84
N LEU A 119 1.65 -2.62 22.07
CA LEU A 119 1.89 -3.55 23.17
C LEU A 119 0.58 -4.02 23.84
N ARG A 120 -0.51 -3.26 23.73
CA ARG A 120 -1.74 -3.48 24.52
C ARG A 120 -2.97 -3.68 23.68
N ASP A 121 -3.14 -2.86 22.63
CA ASP A 121 -4.40 -2.75 21.91
C ASP A 121 -4.53 -3.79 20.80
N PRO A 122 -5.75 -4.13 20.37
CA PRO A 122 -5.98 -4.93 19.18
C PRO A 122 -5.47 -4.20 17.93
N LEU A 123 -4.72 -4.90 17.08
CA LEU A 123 -4.10 -4.32 15.88
C LEU A 123 -5.08 -4.05 14.75
N SER A 124 -6.32 -4.53 14.87
CA SER A 124 -7.35 -4.37 13.85
C SER A 124 -8.74 -4.28 14.47
N ALA A 125 -9.67 -3.67 13.71
CA ALA A 125 -11.10 -3.65 14.02
C ALA A 125 -11.92 -4.12 12.82
N GLN A 126 -13.03 -4.80 13.07
CA GLN A 126 -13.97 -5.33 12.08
C GLN A 126 -15.39 -4.93 12.48
N TRP A 127 -15.99 -3.97 11.80
CA TRP A 127 -17.36 -3.55 12.10
C TRP A 127 -18.29 -3.81 10.92
N LEU A 128 -19.45 -4.38 11.21
CA LEU A 128 -20.56 -4.43 10.29
C LEU A 128 -21.58 -3.37 10.71
N ILE A 129 -21.65 -2.28 9.95
CA ILE A 129 -22.48 -1.12 10.26
C ILE A 129 -23.76 -1.21 9.42
N LYS A 130 -24.92 -1.23 10.09
CA LYS A 130 -26.24 -1.31 9.46
C LYS A 130 -26.82 0.07 9.31
N LEU A 131 -26.98 0.55 8.07
CA LEU A 131 -27.62 1.83 7.78
C LEU A 131 -29.12 1.66 7.49
N SER A 132 -29.52 0.54 6.86
CA SER A 132 -30.89 0.10 6.65
C SER A 132 -30.93 -1.42 6.46
N ASP A 133 -32.10 -2.02 6.22
CA ASP A 133 -32.23 -3.46 6.01
C ASP A 133 -31.55 -3.97 4.72
N ASN A 134 -31.24 -3.08 3.80
CA ASN A 134 -30.58 -3.38 2.53
C ASN A 134 -29.33 -2.54 2.25
N HIS A 135 -28.77 -1.88 3.28
CA HIS A 135 -27.60 -1.01 3.14
C HIS A 135 -26.67 -1.20 4.35
N TYR A 136 -25.49 -1.75 4.10
CA TYR A 136 -24.46 -2.05 5.11
C TYR A 136 -23.13 -1.47 4.71
N LEU A 137 -22.30 -1.15 5.72
CA LEU A 137 -20.89 -0.88 5.54
C LEU A 137 -20.10 -1.94 6.31
N TRP A 138 -19.18 -2.60 5.65
CA TRP A 138 -18.19 -3.44 6.33
C TRP A 138 -16.90 -2.63 6.46
N TYR A 139 -16.62 -2.18 7.66
CA TYR A 139 -15.44 -1.41 8.02
C TYR A 139 -14.32 -2.32 8.49
N ILE A 140 -13.11 -2.04 7.99
CA ILE A 140 -11.89 -2.76 8.27
C ILE A 140 -10.82 -1.74 8.61
N ARG A 141 -10.23 -1.85 9.80
CA ARG A 141 -9.04 -1.09 10.17
C ARG A 141 -7.95 -2.04 10.62
N ALA A 142 -6.71 -1.78 10.21
CA ALA A 142 -5.52 -2.47 10.70
C ALA A 142 -4.37 -1.48 10.89
N HIS A 143 -3.44 -1.78 11.80
CA HIS A 143 -2.17 -1.09 11.84
C HIS A 143 -1.27 -1.58 10.69
N HIS A 144 -0.54 -0.69 10.05
CA HIS A 144 0.28 -1.02 8.89
C HIS A 144 1.39 -2.04 9.20
N ILE A 145 1.83 -2.14 10.48
CA ILE A 145 2.80 -3.13 10.95
C ILE A 145 2.41 -4.58 10.66
N VAL A 146 1.10 -4.84 10.48
CA VAL A 146 0.59 -6.20 10.20
C VAL A 146 0.09 -6.38 8.78
N MET A 147 -0.27 -5.32 8.05
CA MET A 147 -0.93 -5.46 6.76
C MET A 147 -0.60 -4.32 5.79
N ASP A 148 -0.28 -4.66 4.54
CA ASP A 148 -0.15 -3.71 3.43
C ASP A 148 -1.43 -3.63 2.59
N GLY A 149 -1.47 -2.69 1.61
CA GLY A 149 -2.65 -2.48 0.78
C GLY A 149 -3.06 -3.71 -0.05
N PHE A 150 -2.11 -4.52 -0.52
CA PHE A 150 -2.44 -5.77 -1.20
C PHE A 150 -2.95 -6.83 -0.23
N GLY A 151 -2.44 -6.86 0.99
CA GLY A 151 -2.95 -7.68 2.07
C GLY A 151 -4.41 -7.37 2.40
N MET A 152 -4.79 -6.08 2.43
CA MET A 152 -6.19 -5.65 2.58
C MET A 152 -7.06 -6.18 1.44
N THR A 153 -6.61 -6.07 0.20
CA THR A 153 -7.34 -6.60 -0.98
C THR A 153 -7.54 -8.12 -0.89
N LEU A 154 -6.51 -8.87 -0.52
CA LEU A 154 -6.63 -10.33 -0.32
C LEU A 154 -7.65 -10.67 0.77
N PHE A 155 -7.61 -9.94 1.87
CA PHE A 155 -8.55 -10.11 2.99
C PHE A 155 -10.00 -9.88 2.55
N GLU A 156 -10.25 -8.79 1.83
CA GLU A 156 -11.57 -8.44 1.32
C GLU A 156 -12.11 -9.46 0.30
N GLN A 157 -11.28 -9.89 -0.64
CA GLN A 157 -11.61 -10.91 -1.64
C GLN A 157 -11.89 -12.27 -1.00
N ARG A 158 -11.12 -12.64 0.02
CA ARG A 158 -11.36 -13.89 0.78
C ARG A 158 -12.69 -13.87 1.49
N CYS A 159 -13.04 -12.75 2.13
CA CYS A 159 -14.35 -12.58 2.77
C CYS A 159 -15.49 -12.72 1.76
N ALA A 160 -15.38 -12.11 0.58
CA ALA A 160 -16.39 -12.24 -0.48
C ALA A 160 -16.54 -13.69 -0.96
N THR A 161 -15.44 -14.42 -1.14
CA THR A 161 -15.44 -15.84 -1.49
C THR A 161 -16.15 -16.69 -0.42
N LEU A 162 -15.84 -16.46 0.84
CA LEU A 162 -16.49 -17.18 1.95
C LEU A 162 -17.95 -16.80 2.10
N TYR A 163 -18.31 -15.53 1.87
CA TYR A 163 -19.71 -15.11 1.88
C TYR A 163 -20.52 -15.88 0.84
N GLN A 164 -20.03 -15.98 -0.40
CA GLN A 164 -20.69 -16.77 -1.44
C GLN A 164 -20.76 -18.26 -1.08
N HIS A 165 -19.69 -18.82 -0.53
CA HIS A 165 -19.68 -20.19 -0.03
C HIS A 165 -20.80 -20.45 0.99
N TYR A 166 -21.00 -19.53 1.95
CA TYR A 166 -22.06 -19.68 2.96
C TYR A 166 -23.47 -19.51 2.41
N LEU A 167 -23.65 -18.74 1.33
CA LEU A 167 -24.93 -18.56 0.68
C LEU A 167 -25.31 -19.75 -0.22
N GLU A 168 -24.37 -20.20 -1.05
CA GLU A 168 -24.64 -21.06 -2.20
C GLU A 168 -23.96 -22.42 -2.11
N ARG A 169 -23.19 -22.68 -1.06
CA ARG A 169 -22.36 -23.88 -0.88
C ARG A 169 -21.35 -24.10 -2.02
N THR A 170 -20.84 -23.03 -2.59
CA THR A 170 -19.75 -23.07 -3.56
C THR A 170 -18.45 -23.53 -2.91
N ASP A 171 -17.39 -23.75 -3.69
CA ASP A 171 -16.07 -24.05 -3.11
C ASP A 171 -15.57 -22.87 -2.27
N ALA A 172 -15.20 -23.15 -1.03
CA ALA A 172 -14.64 -22.13 -0.14
C ALA A 172 -13.21 -21.71 -0.55
N GLY A 173 -12.55 -22.44 -1.42
CA GLY A 173 -11.14 -22.24 -1.74
C GLY A 173 -10.19 -22.57 -0.59
N LYS A 174 -8.91 -22.32 -0.80
CA LYS A 174 -7.88 -22.58 0.24
C LYS A 174 -7.80 -21.42 1.24
N PRO A 175 -7.50 -21.67 2.52
CA PRO A 175 -7.15 -20.65 3.49
C PRO A 175 -5.82 -19.97 3.12
N PHE A 176 -5.52 -18.85 3.75
CA PHE A 176 -4.25 -18.15 3.57
C PHE A 176 -3.07 -19.01 4.04
N ASN A 177 -1.90 -18.71 3.47
CA ASN A 177 -0.64 -19.28 3.96
C ASN A 177 -0.31 -18.68 5.35
N ALA A 178 0.23 -19.50 6.24
CA ALA A 178 0.63 -19.07 7.57
C ALA A 178 1.82 -18.09 7.51
N PHE A 179 1.80 -17.06 8.33
CA PHE A 179 2.85 -16.01 8.36
C PHE A 179 4.24 -16.59 8.71
N VAL A 180 4.29 -17.61 9.57
CA VAL A 180 5.55 -18.28 9.91
C VAL A 180 6.27 -18.85 8.69
N SER A 181 5.53 -19.32 7.67
CA SER A 181 6.15 -19.83 6.44
C SER A 181 6.88 -18.74 5.64
N PHE A 182 6.45 -17.49 5.76
CA PHE A 182 7.16 -16.36 5.19
C PHE A 182 8.45 -16.03 5.95
N LEU A 183 8.44 -16.14 7.28
CA LEU A 183 9.67 -15.97 8.09
C LEU A 183 10.73 -16.99 7.70
N ASP A 184 10.36 -18.26 7.51
CA ASP A 184 11.26 -19.31 7.06
C ASP A 184 11.80 -19.04 5.65
N GLU A 185 10.95 -18.53 4.75
CA GLU A 185 11.34 -18.15 3.39
C GLU A 185 12.33 -16.97 3.40
N GLU A 186 12.11 -15.96 4.24
CA GLU A 186 13.00 -14.80 4.38
C GLU A 186 14.37 -15.23 4.93
N GLN A 187 14.40 -16.09 5.93
CA GLN A 187 15.64 -16.64 6.46
C GLN A 187 16.42 -17.41 5.39
N SER A 188 15.70 -18.23 4.61
CA SER A 188 16.29 -18.99 3.50
C SER A 188 16.85 -18.06 2.40
N TYR A 189 16.15 -16.98 2.09
CA TYR A 189 16.62 -15.98 1.14
C TYR A 189 17.90 -15.29 1.63
N GLN A 190 17.94 -14.86 2.88
CA GLN A 190 19.12 -14.18 3.46
C GLN A 190 20.36 -15.08 3.46
N ALA A 191 20.20 -16.40 3.58
CA ALA A 191 21.28 -17.37 3.50
C ALA A 191 21.71 -17.75 2.06
N SER A 192 21.00 -17.24 1.04
CA SER A 192 21.18 -17.67 -0.35
C SER A 192 22.25 -16.87 -1.10
N ALA A 193 22.79 -17.47 -2.17
CA ALA A 193 23.66 -16.75 -3.13
C ALA A 193 22.91 -15.61 -3.83
N ARG A 194 21.58 -15.73 -3.99
CA ARG A 194 20.74 -14.70 -4.56
C ARG A 194 20.75 -13.40 -3.74
N TYR A 195 20.70 -13.50 -2.42
CA TYR A 195 20.82 -12.35 -1.54
C TYR A 195 22.11 -11.55 -1.79
N GLN A 196 23.25 -12.23 -1.95
CA GLN A 196 24.52 -11.56 -2.22
C GLN A 196 24.56 -10.89 -3.62
N GLN A 197 23.91 -11.52 -4.61
CA GLN A 197 23.79 -10.95 -5.95
C GLN A 197 22.89 -9.71 -5.95
N ASP A 198 21.77 -9.74 -5.21
CA ASP A 198 20.85 -8.63 -5.10
C ASP A 198 21.50 -7.46 -4.33
N LYS A 199 22.25 -7.76 -3.26
CA LYS A 199 23.05 -6.77 -2.52
C LYS A 199 24.07 -6.08 -3.42
N ALA A 200 24.82 -6.84 -4.21
CA ALA A 200 25.82 -6.28 -5.14
C ALA A 200 25.15 -5.39 -6.20
N PHE A 201 24.02 -5.83 -6.76
CA PHE A 201 23.26 -5.04 -7.72
C PHE A 201 22.83 -3.68 -7.13
N TRP A 202 22.23 -3.65 -5.93
CA TRP A 202 21.78 -2.42 -5.32
C TRP A 202 22.92 -1.47 -4.97
N ARG A 203 24.03 -2.00 -4.48
CA ARG A 203 25.26 -1.19 -4.24
C ARG A 203 25.71 -0.51 -5.55
N ASP A 204 25.79 -1.28 -6.65
CA ASP A 204 26.29 -0.77 -7.91
C ASP A 204 25.28 0.20 -8.57
N TYR A 205 23.97 -0.08 -8.47
CA TYR A 205 22.90 0.79 -8.96
C TYR A 205 22.87 2.14 -8.23
N LEU A 206 23.06 2.15 -6.92
CA LEU A 206 23.02 3.34 -6.08
C LEU A 206 24.38 4.08 -5.99
N SER A 207 25.42 3.55 -6.62
CA SER A 207 26.70 4.27 -6.77
C SER A 207 26.62 5.48 -7.72
N ASN A 208 25.49 5.64 -8.43
CA ASN A 208 25.20 6.81 -9.25
C ASN A 208 25.00 8.06 -8.38
N PRO A 209 25.45 9.27 -8.84
CA PRO A 209 25.56 10.46 -8.00
C PRO A 209 24.25 11.06 -7.49
N ALA A 210 23.08 10.59 -7.92
CA ALA A 210 21.80 11.05 -7.36
C ALA A 210 21.65 10.54 -5.93
N GLN A 211 21.86 11.40 -4.95
CA GLN A 211 21.69 11.04 -3.54
C GLN A 211 20.22 10.89 -3.19
N LEU A 212 19.91 9.80 -2.47
CA LEU A 212 18.60 9.62 -1.86
C LEU A 212 18.53 10.50 -0.60
N THR A 213 17.47 11.28 -0.50
CA THR A 213 17.24 12.15 0.68
C THR A 213 16.95 11.29 1.90
N VAL A 214 17.55 11.67 3.02
CA VAL A 214 17.39 11.00 4.32
C VAL A 214 16.78 11.99 5.30
N LEU A 215 15.77 11.55 6.03
CA LEU A 215 15.13 12.28 7.12
C LEU A 215 15.47 11.64 8.46
N ASN A 216 15.40 12.44 9.52
CA ASN A 216 15.38 11.93 10.89
C ASN A 216 13.98 11.40 11.21
N LYS A 217 13.88 10.23 11.83
CA LYS A 217 12.59 9.61 12.23
C LYS A 217 11.87 10.36 13.35
N GLU A 218 12.59 11.24 14.07
CA GLU A 218 12.01 12.10 15.11
C GLU A 218 11.33 13.34 14.53
N ASP A 219 11.57 13.67 13.23
CA ASP A 219 10.93 14.81 12.59
C ASP A 219 9.44 14.55 12.43
N ASP A 220 8.64 15.56 12.80
CA ASP A 220 7.18 15.50 12.68
C ASP A 220 6.77 15.29 11.22
N TYR A 221 5.77 14.45 10.99
CA TYR A 221 5.04 14.41 9.73
C TYR A 221 4.25 15.73 9.59
N GLY A 222 4.16 16.25 8.36
CA GLY A 222 3.48 17.53 8.11
C GLY A 222 2.08 17.60 8.73
N GLU A 223 1.68 18.78 9.17
CA GLU A 223 0.42 19.00 9.89
C GLU A 223 -0.82 18.72 9.04
N GLU A 224 -0.74 18.83 7.71
CA GLU A 224 -1.85 18.69 6.79
C GLU A 224 -1.43 17.95 5.51
N THR A 225 -2.21 16.95 5.13
CA THR A 225 -2.09 16.29 3.81
C THR A 225 -3.07 16.93 2.83
N LEU A 226 -2.55 17.57 1.81
CA LEU A 226 -3.32 18.06 0.66
C LEU A 226 -3.75 16.86 -0.20
N HIS A 227 -5.00 16.84 -0.62
CA HIS A 227 -5.55 15.73 -1.40
C HIS A 227 -6.48 16.17 -2.51
N VAL A 228 -6.32 15.60 -3.70
CA VAL A 228 -7.28 15.69 -4.81
C VAL A 228 -7.35 14.39 -5.57
N ALA A 229 -8.53 14.02 -6.05
CA ALA A 229 -8.74 12.83 -6.86
C ALA A 229 -9.44 13.14 -8.19
N HIS A 230 -8.99 12.50 -9.27
CA HIS A 230 -9.54 12.62 -10.62
C HIS A 230 -9.98 11.25 -11.13
N GLU A 231 -11.24 11.11 -11.50
CA GLU A 231 -11.69 9.94 -12.26
C GLU A 231 -11.19 10.04 -13.71
N LEU A 232 -10.47 9.03 -14.18
CA LEU A 232 -10.04 8.97 -15.57
C LEU A 232 -11.21 8.50 -16.43
N THR A 233 -11.40 9.16 -17.58
CA THR A 233 -12.46 8.77 -18.51
C THR A 233 -12.21 7.37 -19.10
N PRO A 234 -13.26 6.64 -19.53
CA PRO A 234 -13.08 5.37 -20.23
C PRO A 234 -12.21 5.48 -21.51
N ALA A 235 -12.22 6.65 -22.16
CA ALA A 235 -11.33 6.93 -23.29
C ALA A 235 -9.86 6.97 -22.86
N MET A 236 -9.53 7.65 -21.77
CA MET A 236 -8.15 7.68 -21.24
C MET A 236 -7.70 6.28 -20.80
N SER A 237 -8.57 5.51 -20.15
CA SER A 237 -8.27 4.11 -19.79
C SER A 237 -7.98 3.26 -21.02
N HIS A 238 -8.74 3.46 -22.11
CA HIS A 238 -8.49 2.80 -23.40
C HIS A 238 -7.12 3.22 -23.98
N ASP A 239 -6.81 4.51 -24.01
CA ASP A 239 -5.56 5.03 -24.56
C ASP A 239 -4.35 4.57 -23.74
N ILE A 240 -4.45 4.48 -22.42
CA ILE A 240 -3.44 3.87 -21.54
C ILE A 240 -3.16 2.43 -21.97
N ARG A 241 -4.18 1.59 -22.15
CA ARG A 241 -4.02 0.19 -22.62
C ARG A 241 -3.38 0.13 -24.01
N GLN A 242 -3.79 1.00 -24.93
CA GLN A 242 -3.25 1.06 -26.28
C GLN A 242 -1.78 1.45 -26.29
N LEU A 243 -1.41 2.48 -25.53
CA LEU A 243 -0.02 2.93 -25.42
C LEU A 243 0.86 1.84 -24.77
N ALA A 244 0.38 1.23 -23.69
CA ALA A 244 1.06 0.12 -23.01
C ALA A 244 1.36 -1.04 -23.99
N HIS A 245 0.38 -1.41 -24.80
CA HIS A 245 0.56 -2.43 -25.84
C HIS A 245 1.59 -2.01 -26.90
N GLN A 246 1.58 -0.76 -27.36
CA GLN A 246 2.50 -0.24 -28.38
C GLN A 246 3.96 -0.23 -27.92
N VAL A 247 4.20 -0.04 -26.62
CA VAL A 247 5.54 -0.05 -26.02
C VAL A 247 5.89 -1.38 -25.32
N THR A 248 5.04 -2.39 -25.47
CA THR A 248 5.23 -3.73 -24.89
C THR A 248 5.48 -3.69 -23.38
N MET A 249 4.63 -2.94 -22.68
CA MET A 249 4.70 -2.70 -21.23
C MET A 249 3.35 -3.00 -20.58
N GLY A 250 3.33 -3.42 -19.32
CA GLY A 250 2.10 -3.46 -18.52
C GLY A 250 1.57 -2.03 -18.29
N TRP A 251 0.27 -1.85 -18.27
CA TRP A 251 -0.30 -0.52 -18.02
C TRP A 251 0.08 0.07 -16.64
N PRO A 252 0.29 -0.73 -15.56
CA PRO A 252 0.79 -0.19 -14.29
C PRO A 252 2.20 0.40 -14.44
N ASP A 253 3.11 -0.31 -15.10
CA ASP A 253 4.47 0.16 -15.35
C ASP A 253 4.49 1.38 -16.26
N LEU A 254 3.58 1.45 -17.24
CA LEU A 254 3.39 2.63 -18.07
C LEU A 254 3.02 3.85 -17.21
N LEU A 255 2.06 3.70 -16.29
CA LEU A 255 1.68 4.80 -15.40
C LEU A 255 2.81 5.22 -14.46
N VAL A 256 3.60 4.27 -13.93
CA VAL A 256 4.81 4.59 -13.16
C VAL A 256 5.79 5.41 -14.01
N THR A 257 6.07 4.98 -15.23
CA THR A 257 7.04 5.68 -16.10
C THR A 257 6.56 7.05 -16.55
N LEU A 258 5.28 7.20 -16.90
CA LEU A 258 4.68 8.50 -17.26
C LEU A 258 4.65 9.46 -16.06
N SER A 259 4.35 8.96 -14.87
CA SER A 259 4.40 9.74 -13.64
C SER A 259 5.82 10.21 -13.34
N GLY A 260 6.82 9.34 -13.53
CA GLY A 260 8.22 9.72 -13.41
C GLY A 260 8.60 10.86 -14.36
N LEU A 261 8.14 10.80 -15.62
CA LEU A 261 8.35 11.87 -16.59
C LEU A 261 7.67 13.18 -16.16
N TYR A 262 6.43 13.10 -15.65
CA TYR A 262 5.71 14.24 -15.11
C TYR A 262 6.48 14.90 -13.97
N MET A 263 6.89 14.11 -12.99
CA MET A 263 7.60 14.61 -11.82
C MET A 263 8.97 15.16 -12.18
N HIS A 264 9.73 14.48 -13.04
CA HIS A 264 11.00 14.99 -13.54
C HIS A 264 10.86 16.35 -14.24
N ARG A 265 9.75 16.56 -14.96
CA ARG A 265 9.51 17.82 -15.69
C ARG A 265 9.04 18.96 -14.80
N TYR A 266 8.27 18.68 -13.74
CA TYR A 266 7.54 19.70 -12.99
C TYR A 266 7.90 19.79 -11.51
N LEU A 267 8.64 18.82 -10.98
CA LEU A 267 9.12 18.79 -9.60
C LEU A 267 10.65 18.76 -9.50
N ALA A 268 11.34 18.82 -10.66
CA ALA A 268 12.79 18.64 -10.72
C ALA A 268 13.57 19.56 -9.77
N ASP A 269 13.21 20.84 -9.70
CA ASP A 269 13.94 21.83 -8.90
C ASP A 269 13.98 21.46 -7.39
N ALA A 270 12.96 20.78 -6.90
CA ALA A 270 12.87 20.34 -5.50
C ALA A 270 13.58 19.00 -5.24
N TYR A 271 13.69 18.12 -6.25
CA TYR A 271 14.10 16.73 -6.08
C TYR A 271 15.32 16.31 -6.91
N LEU A 272 15.79 17.11 -7.85
CA LEU A 272 16.98 16.80 -8.64
C LEU A 272 18.24 16.85 -7.76
N GLY A 273 18.89 15.69 -7.64
CA GLY A 273 20.25 15.61 -7.14
C GLY A 273 21.28 16.05 -8.18
N GLN A 274 22.57 15.90 -7.87
CA GLN A 274 23.63 16.10 -8.85
C GLN A 274 23.47 15.10 -10.01
N GLY A 275 23.45 15.56 -11.26
CA GLY A 275 23.50 14.69 -12.43
C GLY A 275 22.19 14.48 -13.20
N ASN A 276 21.20 15.36 -13.06
CA ASN A 276 19.94 15.34 -13.85
C ASN A 276 19.12 14.02 -13.71
N ALA A 277 19.36 13.24 -12.67
CA ALA A 277 18.58 12.05 -12.32
C ALA A 277 17.75 12.33 -11.07
N MET A 278 16.45 12.10 -11.16
CA MET A 278 15.52 12.26 -10.04
C MET A 278 15.19 10.90 -9.44
N PRO A 279 15.37 10.69 -8.13
CA PRO A 279 14.88 9.49 -7.48
C PRO A 279 13.35 9.51 -7.43
N LEU A 280 12.74 8.43 -7.86
CA LEU A 280 11.31 8.16 -7.77
C LEU A 280 11.11 6.90 -6.93
N TRP A 281 10.27 6.96 -5.93
CA TRP A 281 9.98 5.81 -5.09
C TRP A 281 8.74 5.07 -5.57
N ILE A 282 8.84 3.75 -5.66
CA ILE A 282 7.76 2.89 -6.13
C ILE A 282 7.55 1.71 -5.17
N PRO A 283 6.32 1.38 -4.79
CA PRO A 283 6.06 0.17 -4.02
C PRO A 283 6.21 -1.07 -4.91
N PHE A 284 6.75 -2.12 -4.33
CA PHE A 284 6.90 -3.43 -4.94
C PHE A 284 6.27 -4.49 -4.04
N MET A 285 5.28 -5.21 -4.56
CA MET A 285 4.50 -6.16 -3.76
C MET A 285 5.34 -7.29 -3.13
N SER A 286 6.51 -7.61 -3.68
CA SER A 286 7.44 -8.65 -3.16
C SER A 286 6.82 -10.05 -2.99
N ARG A 287 5.79 -10.40 -3.76
CA ARG A 287 4.96 -11.61 -3.57
C ARG A 287 5.12 -12.64 -4.67
N TRP A 288 5.74 -12.30 -5.79
CA TRP A 288 5.88 -13.20 -6.93
C TRP A 288 6.86 -14.33 -6.64
N GLY A 289 6.37 -15.58 -6.79
CA GLY A 289 7.17 -16.76 -6.49
C GLY A 289 7.46 -17.00 -5.00
N SER A 290 6.72 -16.32 -4.12
CA SER A 290 6.81 -16.39 -2.67
C SER A 290 5.55 -17.04 -2.08
N VAL A 291 5.68 -17.63 -0.90
CA VAL A 291 4.53 -18.03 -0.07
C VAL A 291 3.64 -16.83 0.28
N GLY A 292 4.21 -15.63 0.26
CA GLY A 292 3.50 -14.36 0.46
C GLY A 292 2.48 -14.02 -0.63
N ALA A 293 2.47 -14.71 -1.77
CA ALA A 293 1.51 -14.47 -2.84
C ALA A 293 0.05 -14.60 -2.41
N TYR A 294 -0.23 -15.46 -1.44
CA TYR A 294 -1.55 -15.66 -0.85
C TYR A 294 -1.49 -15.52 0.68
N MET A 295 -1.06 -14.33 1.13
CA MET A 295 -0.89 -14.01 2.54
C MET A 295 -1.24 -12.53 2.78
N PRO A 296 -2.29 -12.20 3.52
CA PRO A 296 -2.61 -10.83 3.89
C PRO A 296 -1.71 -10.35 5.04
N ALA A 297 -0.54 -9.84 4.71
CA ALA A 297 0.47 -9.38 5.67
C ALA A 297 1.22 -8.16 5.13
N LEU A 298 2.06 -7.54 5.95
CA LEU A 298 2.99 -6.49 5.54
C LEU A 298 4.20 -7.11 4.83
N LEU A 299 4.17 -7.13 3.50
CA LEU A 299 5.24 -7.70 2.66
C LEU A 299 5.76 -6.72 1.61
N VAL A 300 5.08 -5.61 1.38
CA VAL A 300 5.48 -4.60 0.40
C VAL A 300 6.91 -4.13 0.66
N ASN A 301 7.68 -3.94 -0.41
CA ASN A 301 8.96 -3.25 -0.40
C ASN A 301 8.83 -1.92 -1.13
N ILE A 302 9.75 -1.00 -0.92
CA ILE A 302 9.81 0.26 -1.64
C ILE A 302 11.14 0.31 -2.38
N LEU A 303 11.10 0.64 -3.68
CA LEU A 303 12.27 0.62 -4.54
C LEU A 303 12.54 2.02 -5.11
N PRO A 304 13.80 2.49 -5.10
CA PRO A 304 14.19 3.71 -5.77
C PRO A 304 14.39 3.47 -7.28
N LEU A 305 13.66 4.22 -8.11
CA LEU A 305 13.87 4.29 -9.55
C LEU A 305 14.50 5.65 -9.88
N TYR A 306 15.68 5.66 -10.50
CA TYR A 306 16.21 6.90 -11.05
C TYR A 306 15.56 7.22 -12.40
N VAL A 307 14.85 8.34 -12.43
CA VAL A 307 14.27 8.91 -13.66
C VAL A 307 15.26 9.88 -14.26
N GLN A 308 15.65 9.62 -15.48
CA GLN A 308 16.55 10.46 -16.25
C GLN A 308 15.96 10.69 -17.64
N VAL A 309 15.93 11.93 -18.07
CA VAL A 309 15.44 12.32 -19.39
C VAL A 309 16.60 13.01 -20.13
N GLU A 310 17.03 12.40 -21.24
CA GLU A 310 18.07 12.97 -22.08
C GLU A 310 17.46 13.92 -23.13
N GLU A 311 18.20 14.94 -23.52
CA GLU A 311 17.78 15.87 -24.57
C GLU A 311 17.46 15.13 -25.89
N ASN A 312 16.39 15.53 -26.54
CA ASN A 312 15.92 14.95 -27.80
C ASN A 312 15.46 13.46 -27.75
N THR A 313 15.33 12.87 -26.56
CA THR A 313 14.76 11.52 -26.42
C THR A 313 13.28 11.51 -26.79
N SER A 314 12.85 10.55 -27.62
CA SER A 314 11.43 10.35 -27.89
C SER A 314 10.70 9.75 -26.68
N LEU A 315 9.37 9.98 -26.57
CA LEU A 315 8.57 9.34 -25.52
C LEU A 315 8.71 7.81 -25.60
N ARG A 316 8.73 7.22 -26.79
CA ARG A 316 8.93 5.77 -26.99
C ARG A 316 10.24 5.28 -26.40
N ASP A 317 11.36 5.98 -26.70
CA ASP A 317 12.68 5.56 -26.23
C ASP A 317 12.78 5.71 -24.72
N TYR A 318 12.25 6.80 -24.14
CA TYR A 318 12.18 6.99 -22.71
C TYR A 318 11.39 5.85 -22.02
N LEU A 319 10.17 5.54 -22.48
CA LEU A 319 9.35 4.48 -21.93
C LEU A 319 10.04 3.11 -22.04
N THR A 320 10.67 2.84 -23.18
CA THR A 320 11.38 1.59 -23.41
C THR A 320 12.57 1.44 -22.46
N HIS A 321 13.37 2.49 -22.30
CA HIS A 321 14.55 2.50 -21.43
C HIS A 321 14.14 2.36 -19.95
N THR A 322 13.23 3.21 -19.48
CA THR A 322 12.77 3.21 -18.10
C THR A 322 12.05 1.92 -17.75
N GLY A 323 11.24 1.37 -18.67
CA GLY A 323 10.60 0.06 -18.47
C GLY A 323 11.59 -1.10 -18.38
N LYS A 324 12.74 -1.03 -19.08
CA LYS A 324 13.82 -2.00 -18.92
C LYS A 324 14.44 -1.90 -17.52
N THR A 325 14.69 -0.69 -17.05
CA THR A 325 15.21 -0.44 -15.69
C THR A 325 14.24 -0.96 -14.64
N LEU A 326 12.94 -0.65 -14.75
CA LEU A 326 11.90 -1.17 -13.84
C LEU A 326 11.96 -2.70 -13.72
N ARG A 327 12.02 -3.42 -14.82
CA ARG A 327 12.12 -4.89 -14.81
C ARG A 327 13.38 -5.40 -14.10
N GLN A 328 14.49 -4.68 -14.21
CA GLN A 328 15.73 -5.00 -13.48
C GLN A 328 15.55 -4.80 -11.98
N LEU A 329 14.91 -3.70 -11.55
CA LEU A 329 14.63 -3.41 -10.15
C LEU A 329 13.69 -4.46 -9.55
N TYR A 330 12.59 -4.80 -10.23
CA TYR A 330 11.64 -5.82 -9.79
C TYR A 330 12.30 -7.19 -9.66
N ALA A 331 13.21 -7.54 -10.58
CA ALA A 331 13.97 -8.76 -10.49
C ALA A 331 14.89 -8.82 -9.25
N ARG A 332 15.19 -7.70 -8.60
CA ARG A 332 16.01 -7.54 -7.40
C ARG A 332 15.23 -6.99 -6.20
N GLY A 333 13.92 -6.81 -6.37
CA GLY A 333 13.05 -6.17 -5.39
C GLY A 333 12.81 -6.96 -4.11
N ARG A 334 13.32 -8.19 -4.02
CA ARG A 334 13.31 -8.96 -2.77
C ARG A 334 14.33 -8.43 -1.76
N TYR A 335 15.42 -7.78 -2.21
CA TYR A 335 16.36 -7.10 -1.33
C TYR A 335 15.70 -5.82 -0.81
N ARG A 336 15.50 -5.74 0.48
CA ARG A 336 14.62 -4.75 1.09
C ARG A 336 15.27 -3.38 1.22
N VAL A 337 14.45 -2.33 1.19
CA VAL A 337 14.89 -0.93 1.34
C VAL A 337 15.59 -0.69 2.67
N GLU A 338 15.18 -1.36 3.74
CA GLU A 338 15.82 -1.27 5.06
C GLU A 338 17.25 -1.84 5.03
N GLN A 339 17.50 -2.87 4.22
CA GLN A 339 18.85 -3.43 4.00
C GLN A 339 19.69 -2.49 3.11
N ILE A 340 19.06 -1.92 2.08
CA ILE A 340 19.69 -0.90 1.22
C ILE A 340 20.13 0.29 2.08
N ALA A 341 19.28 0.78 2.97
CA ALA A 341 19.57 1.89 3.86
C ALA A 341 20.79 1.61 4.76
N ARG A 342 20.83 0.43 5.38
CA ARG A 342 21.97 -0.01 6.19
C ARG A 342 23.27 -0.10 5.38
N ASP A 343 23.23 -0.64 4.17
CA ASP A 343 24.38 -0.77 3.29
C ASP A 343 24.91 0.59 2.80
N GLN A 344 24.04 1.60 2.72
CA GLN A 344 24.38 2.98 2.37
C GLN A 344 24.78 3.83 3.60
N GLY A 345 24.78 3.23 4.80
CA GLY A 345 25.19 3.92 6.04
C GLY A 345 24.14 4.85 6.63
N VAL A 346 22.87 4.69 6.26
CA VAL A 346 21.74 5.37 6.91
C VAL A 346 21.67 4.87 8.36
N THR A 347 21.62 5.79 9.31
CA THR A 347 21.63 5.48 10.75
C THR A 347 20.28 4.95 11.22
N GLU A 348 20.23 4.28 12.37
CA GLU A 348 19.00 3.71 12.93
C GLU A 348 17.91 4.75 13.20
N ASN A 349 18.28 6.00 13.55
CA ASN A 349 17.33 7.10 13.77
C ASN A 349 16.95 7.84 12.47
N SER A 350 17.27 7.27 11.31
CA SER A 350 17.04 7.91 10.03
C SER A 350 16.34 6.95 9.07
N ARG A 351 15.58 7.52 8.13
CA ARG A 351 14.92 6.80 7.04
C ARG A 351 15.09 7.55 5.73
N TYR A 352 14.88 6.87 4.62
CA TYR A 352 14.73 7.57 3.37
C TYR A 352 13.45 8.43 3.35
N PHE A 353 13.55 9.57 2.70
CA PHE A 353 12.39 10.38 2.32
C PHE A 353 11.75 9.77 1.06
N PHE A 354 10.62 9.09 1.23
CA PHE A 354 9.94 8.38 0.14
C PHE A 354 9.14 9.33 -0.76
N SER A 355 9.80 10.37 -1.26
CA SER A 355 9.19 11.34 -2.18
C SER A 355 10.19 11.72 -3.28
N PRO A 356 9.71 11.98 -4.52
CA PRO A 356 8.33 11.75 -4.97
C PRO A 356 8.00 10.25 -5.07
N PHE A 357 6.71 9.92 -4.90
CA PHE A 357 6.26 8.54 -4.81
C PHE A 357 5.14 8.24 -5.82
N VAL A 358 5.20 7.10 -6.49
CA VAL A 358 4.15 6.65 -7.41
C VAL A 358 3.66 5.27 -7.04
N ASN A 359 2.39 5.18 -6.75
CA ASN A 359 1.72 3.93 -6.43
C ASN A 359 0.67 3.58 -7.49
N VAL A 360 0.69 2.36 -8.00
CA VAL A 360 -0.33 1.86 -8.93
C VAL A 360 -0.94 0.59 -8.35
N LEU A 361 -2.24 0.64 -8.11
CA LEU A 361 -3.03 -0.38 -7.42
C LEU A 361 -4.04 -1.01 -8.39
N PRO A 362 -3.63 -2.02 -9.19
CA PRO A 362 -4.48 -2.69 -10.15
C PRO A 362 -5.28 -3.80 -9.46
N PHE A 363 -6.24 -3.44 -8.60
CA PHE A 363 -6.96 -4.38 -7.76
C PHE A 363 -8.44 -4.40 -8.09
N ASP A 364 -8.96 -5.57 -8.43
CA ASP A 364 -10.39 -5.75 -8.63
C ASP A 364 -11.11 -5.68 -7.27
N PRO A 365 -12.22 -4.92 -7.18
CA PRO A 365 -13.00 -4.87 -5.95
C PRO A 365 -13.63 -6.24 -5.65
N PRO A 366 -13.80 -6.59 -4.37
CA PRO A 366 -14.49 -7.82 -3.98
C PRO A 366 -15.94 -7.82 -4.49
N GLN A 367 -16.46 -8.99 -4.86
CA GLN A 367 -17.83 -9.15 -5.33
C GLN A 367 -18.66 -9.90 -4.29
N PHE A 368 -19.74 -9.28 -3.81
CA PHE A 368 -20.67 -9.91 -2.86
C PHE A 368 -21.99 -10.25 -3.56
N ALA A 369 -22.36 -11.53 -3.55
CA ALA A 369 -23.56 -12.01 -4.21
C ALA A 369 -24.83 -11.27 -3.72
N GLY A 370 -25.66 -10.80 -4.63
CA GLY A 370 -26.88 -10.06 -4.32
C GLY A 370 -26.69 -8.61 -3.93
N CYS A 371 -25.47 -8.08 -3.99
CA CYS A 371 -25.15 -6.72 -3.59
C CYS A 371 -24.48 -5.91 -4.71
N GLN A 372 -24.80 -4.62 -4.75
CA GLN A 372 -23.97 -3.62 -5.38
C GLN A 372 -22.85 -3.25 -4.38
N VAL A 373 -21.63 -3.26 -4.87
CA VAL A 373 -20.43 -3.05 -4.02
C VAL A 373 -19.74 -1.76 -4.42
N LYS A 374 -19.37 -0.94 -3.42
CA LYS A 374 -18.43 0.16 -3.58
C LYS A 374 -17.33 0.01 -2.54
N HIS A 375 -16.10 0.13 -3.00
CA HIS A 375 -14.92 0.12 -2.15
C HIS A 375 -14.48 1.56 -1.84
N HIS A 376 -14.21 1.83 -0.56
CA HIS A 376 -13.79 3.14 -0.08
C HIS A 376 -12.54 3.00 0.77
N VAL A 377 -11.49 3.73 0.42
CA VAL A 377 -10.30 3.88 1.25
C VAL A 377 -10.48 5.11 2.13
N ILE A 378 -10.33 4.95 3.44
CA ILE A 378 -10.40 6.06 4.41
C ILE A 378 -8.98 6.63 4.59
N THR A 379 -8.02 5.74 4.84
CA THR A 379 -6.62 6.11 4.97
C THR A 379 -5.72 4.96 4.52
N SER A 380 -4.56 5.30 4.00
CA SER A 380 -3.52 4.36 3.57
C SER A 380 -2.17 4.63 4.26
N GLY A 381 -2.19 5.32 5.40
CA GLY A 381 -1.00 5.74 6.13
C GLY A 381 -0.52 7.15 5.75
N PRO A 382 0.54 7.64 6.38
CA PRO A 382 1.09 8.96 6.11
C PRO A 382 1.69 9.04 4.69
N ALA A 383 1.67 10.24 4.12
CA ALA A 383 2.25 10.54 2.82
C ALA A 383 3.44 11.50 3.01
N ASP A 384 4.63 11.11 2.57
CA ASP A 384 5.77 12.01 2.52
C ASP A 384 5.73 12.84 1.22
N GLY A 385 5.96 14.15 1.32
CA GLY A 385 6.19 15.02 0.17
C GLY A 385 5.08 14.94 -0.89
N PHE A 386 5.40 14.54 -2.13
CA PHE A 386 4.47 14.53 -3.26
C PHE A 386 4.24 13.11 -3.80
N ASN A 387 2.97 12.67 -3.85
CA ASN A 387 2.59 11.31 -4.23
C ASN A 387 1.52 11.29 -5.31
N LEU A 388 1.65 10.37 -6.26
CA LEU A 388 0.62 10.00 -7.22
C LEU A 388 0.18 8.56 -6.97
N THR A 389 -1.12 8.35 -6.80
CA THR A 389 -1.69 7.00 -6.64
C THR A 389 -2.75 6.76 -7.71
N PHE A 390 -2.57 5.71 -8.50
CA PHE A 390 -3.56 5.22 -9.44
C PHE A 390 -4.25 3.98 -8.86
N ARG A 391 -5.57 4.02 -8.76
CA ARG A 391 -6.40 2.87 -8.37
C ARG A 391 -7.35 2.51 -9.49
N GLY A 392 -7.52 1.23 -9.76
CA GLY A 392 -8.45 0.76 -10.76
C GLY A 392 -8.44 -0.76 -10.86
N GLN A 393 -9.28 -1.30 -11.75
CA GLN A 393 -9.35 -2.73 -11.96
C GLN A 393 -8.11 -3.27 -12.71
N THR A 394 -7.88 -4.57 -12.63
CA THR A 394 -6.74 -5.23 -13.31
C THR A 394 -6.71 -5.01 -14.81
N ASN A 395 -7.87 -4.76 -15.43
CA ASN A 395 -8.00 -4.41 -16.84
C ASN A 395 -7.91 -2.90 -17.14
N ALA A 396 -7.52 -2.07 -16.15
CA ALA A 396 -7.47 -0.61 -16.21
C ALA A 396 -8.84 0.09 -16.35
N ASP A 397 -9.94 -0.57 -16.01
CA ASP A 397 -11.24 0.11 -15.94
C ASP A 397 -11.41 0.81 -14.58
N GLY A 398 -12.20 1.88 -14.56
CA GLY A 398 -12.51 2.65 -13.36
C GLY A 398 -11.27 3.27 -12.70
N LEU A 399 -10.29 3.72 -13.49
CA LEU A 399 -9.08 4.34 -12.96
C LEU A 399 -9.38 5.67 -12.29
N VAL A 400 -8.84 5.83 -11.09
CA VAL A 400 -8.82 7.08 -10.32
C VAL A 400 -7.36 7.43 -10.04
N LEU A 401 -6.98 8.66 -10.37
CA LEU A 401 -5.70 9.25 -9.99
C LEU A 401 -5.90 10.13 -8.77
N SER A 402 -5.21 9.83 -7.69
CA SER A 402 -5.11 10.69 -6.51
C SER A 402 -3.74 11.36 -6.47
N LEU A 403 -3.73 12.64 -6.12
CA LEU A 403 -2.54 13.39 -5.73
C LEU A 403 -2.63 13.64 -4.24
N ASP A 404 -1.54 13.37 -3.54
CA ASP A 404 -1.40 13.67 -2.11
C ASP A 404 -0.08 14.40 -1.92
N ALA A 405 -0.07 15.45 -1.10
CA ALA A 405 1.15 16.17 -0.77
C ALA A 405 1.15 16.64 0.68
N ASP A 406 2.35 16.69 1.27
CA ASP A 406 2.56 17.32 2.55
C ASP A 406 2.54 18.86 2.37
N SER A 407 1.64 19.54 3.09
CA SER A 407 1.49 21.00 3.02
C SER A 407 2.73 21.76 3.49
N ALA A 408 3.56 21.16 4.33
CA ALA A 408 4.84 21.76 4.75
C ALA A 408 5.88 21.81 3.61
N ALA A 409 5.83 20.83 2.71
CA ALA A 409 6.74 20.74 1.57
C ALA A 409 6.18 21.39 0.29
N HIS A 410 4.85 21.41 0.14
CA HIS A 410 4.15 21.90 -1.05
C HIS A 410 3.05 22.91 -0.69
N PRO A 411 3.21 24.20 -1.01
CA PRO A 411 2.17 25.22 -0.82
C PRO A 411 0.86 24.87 -1.56
N HIS A 412 -0.28 25.28 -1.00
CA HIS A 412 -1.60 24.99 -1.57
C HIS A 412 -1.76 25.42 -3.04
N ASP A 413 -1.28 26.61 -3.41
CA ASP A 413 -1.36 27.13 -4.78
C ASP A 413 -0.51 26.32 -5.78
N GLU A 414 0.64 25.84 -5.36
CA GLU A 414 1.48 24.94 -6.15
C GLU A 414 0.80 23.56 -6.31
N PHE A 415 0.22 23.03 -5.24
CA PHE A 415 -0.52 21.78 -5.28
C PHE A 415 -1.73 21.86 -6.22
N ASP A 416 -2.52 22.93 -6.14
CA ASP A 416 -3.67 23.16 -7.04
C ASP A 416 -3.24 23.24 -8.50
N LEU A 417 -2.08 23.83 -8.78
CA LEU A 417 -1.50 23.87 -10.12
C LEU A 417 -1.11 22.47 -10.61
N HIS A 418 -0.53 21.64 -9.75
CA HIS A 418 -0.21 20.26 -10.07
C HIS A 418 -1.46 19.42 -10.33
N ALA A 419 -2.53 19.61 -9.55
CA ALA A 419 -3.81 18.93 -9.72
C ALA A 419 -4.41 19.11 -11.13
N GLN A 420 -4.29 20.33 -11.68
CA GLN A 420 -4.75 20.63 -13.04
C GLN A 420 -3.76 20.16 -14.12
N ARG A 421 -2.47 20.37 -13.89
CA ARG A 421 -1.39 20.11 -14.84
C ARG A 421 -1.21 18.62 -15.13
N VAL A 422 -1.36 17.76 -14.11
CA VAL A 422 -1.21 16.31 -14.30
C VAL A 422 -2.21 15.74 -15.29
N MET A 423 -3.46 16.19 -15.25
CA MET A 423 -4.49 15.74 -16.19
C MET A 423 -4.20 16.22 -17.63
N THR A 424 -3.76 17.46 -17.79
CA THR A 424 -3.36 18.00 -19.10
C THR A 424 -2.14 17.23 -19.66
N PHE A 425 -1.15 16.95 -18.81
CA PHE A 425 0.01 16.14 -19.19
C PHE A 425 -0.41 14.73 -19.61
N MET A 426 -1.28 14.05 -18.85
CA MET A 426 -1.76 12.73 -19.21
C MET A 426 -2.47 12.73 -20.57
N GLN A 427 -3.33 13.72 -20.86
CA GLN A 427 -3.98 13.85 -22.16
C GLN A 427 -2.96 14.02 -23.29
N GLN A 428 -1.90 14.80 -23.07
CA GLN A 428 -0.86 15.04 -24.06
C GLN A 428 -0.05 13.78 -24.38
N VAL A 429 0.44 13.06 -23.35
CA VAL A 429 1.32 11.89 -23.55
C VAL A 429 0.56 10.65 -24.04
N LEU A 430 -0.74 10.60 -23.86
CA LEU A 430 -1.60 9.54 -24.39
C LEU A 430 -1.99 9.78 -25.88
N ASP A 431 -1.75 10.97 -26.43
CA ASP A 431 -1.95 11.22 -27.85
C ASP A 431 -0.91 10.45 -28.67
N LYS A 432 -1.37 9.57 -29.55
CA LYS A 432 -0.51 8.71 -30.40
C LYS A 432 0.53 9.50 -31.21
N ARG A 433 0.23 10.75 -31.54
CA ARG A 433 1.14 11.65 -32.28
C ARG A 433 2.36 12.05 -31.46
N TYR A 434 2.27 11.97 -30.13
CA TYR A 434 3.35 12.37 -29.23
C TYR A 434 4.40 11.28 -29.01
N LEU A 435 4.07 10.01 -29.29
CA LEU A 435 4.90 8.86 -28.96
C LEU A 435 6.31 8.88 -29.58
N ASP A 436 6.41 9.29 -30.84
CA ASP A 436 7.69 9.31 -31.58
C ASP A 436 8.27 10.74 -31.69
N GLN A 437 7.74 11.69 -30.92
CA GLN A 437 8.28 13.05 -30.85
C GLN A 437 9.25 13.18 -29.67
N PRO A 438 10.24 14.08 -29.78
CA PRO A 438 11.09 14.44 -28.66
C PRO A 438 10.26 14.91 -27.48
N ILE A 439 10.60 14.43 -26.29
CA ILE A 439 10.04 14.95 -25.04
C ILE A 439 10.54 16.39 -24.94
N ALA A 440 9.63 17.36 -25.06
CA ALA A 440 10.00 18.74 -24.84
C ALA A 440 10.48 18.90 -23.38
N ALA A 441 11.63 19.53 -23.21
CA ALA A 441 12.23 19.80 -21.91
C ALA A 441 11.32 20.68 -21.04
#